data_2caede56a334f62fa670b311809bacf8
#
_entry.id   2caede56a334f62fa670b311809bacf8
#
_cell.length_a   1.000
_cell.length_b   1.000
_cell.length_c   1.000
_cell.angle_alpha   90.00
_cell.angle_beta   90.00
_cell.angle_gamma   90.00
#
_symmetry.space_group_name_H-M   'P 1'
#
loop_
_entity.id
_entity.type
_entity.pdbx_description
1 polymer ?
#
loop_
_entity_poly.entity_id
_entity_poly.type
_entity_poly.pdbx_seq_one_letter_code
_entity_poly.pdbx_strand_id
1 'polypeptide(L)'
;MAPKEIVTLSLPRQVAVIPSDFRGIKASLCVKVDDAVKVGTPLFEDKHCPEIKVVSPVSGRVVAIDRGDKRFLQDILLECDGRQEAVPQRRFFRSEIPGLAKEEVEKTLLQSGLWPVLRQRPFSKVAHPHESPKSIFVHAMNTEPLAAD
;
A
#
# COMPACT_ATOMS: atom_id res chain seq x y z
N MET A 1 -25.75 -1.31 18.35
CA MET A 1 -25.22 -2.25 17.34
C MET A 1 -25.24 -1.58 15.99
N ALA A 2 -24.14 -1.63 15.25
CA ALA A 2 -24.14 -1.18 13.87
C ALA A 2 -24.98 -2.14 13.01
N PRO A 3 -25.70 -1.66 11.97
CA PRO A 3 -26.42 -2.55 11.08
C PRO A 3 -25.44 -3.47 10.34
N LYS A 4 -25.80 -4.76 10.22
CA LYS A 4 -25.01 -5.77 9.47
C LYS A 4 -25.29 -5.68 7.97
N GLU A 5 -25.21 -4.49 7.43
CA GLU A 5 -25.51 -4.22 6.02
C GLU A 5 -24.22 -3.75 5.31
N ILE A 6 -23.90 -4.43 4.20
CA ILE A 6 -22.77 -4.05 3.35
C ILE A 6 -23.31 -3.13 2.26
N VAL A 7 -22.89 -1.87 2.27
CA VAL A 7 -23.24 -0.90 1.24
C VAL A 7 -22.13 -0.85 0.20
N THR A 8 -22.47 -1.08 -1.06
CA THR A 8 -21.53 -0.94 -2.18
C THR A 8 -21.54 0.51 -2.67
N LEU A 9 -20.39 1.16 -2.61
CA LEU A 9 -20.20 2.51 -3.14
C LEU A 9 -19.60 2.45 -4.55
N SER A 10 -19.94 3.46 -5.36
CA SER A 10 -19.25 3.66 -6.65
C SER A 10 -17.80 4.05 -6.43
N LEU A 11 -16.92 3.70 -7.37
CA LEU A 11 -15.54 4.14 -7.34
C LEU A 11 -15.46 5.68 -7.32
N PRO A 12 -14.61 6.27 -6.47
CA PRO A 12 -14.42 7.71 -6.45
C PRO A 12 -13.76 8.17 -7.76
N ARG A 13 -14.00 9.42 -8.14
CA ARG A 13 -13.32 10.01 -9.31
C ARG A 13 -11.84 10.27 -9.04
N GLN A 14 -11.50 10.57 -7.80
CA GLN A 14 -10.13 10.89 -7.38
C GLN A 14 -9.79 10.17 -6.09
N VAL A 15 -8.52 9.79 -5.97
CA VAL A 15 -7.94 9.16 -4.78
C VAL A 15 -6.63 9.86 -4.46
N ALA A 16 -6.42 10.21 -3.20
CA ALA A 16 -5.16 10.73 -2.69
C ALA A 16 -4.37 9.62 -1.97
N VAL A 17 -3.09 9.50 -2.28
CA VAL A 17 -2.16 8.65 -1.53
C VAL A 17 -1.27 9.54 -0.69
N ILE A 18 -1.33 9.36 0.63
CA ILE A 18 -0.72 10.24 1.63
C ILE A 18 0.53 9.55 2.21
N PRO A 19 1.74 10.03 1.93
CA PRO A 19 2.97 9.39 2.41
C PRO A 19 3.10 9.33 3.93
N SER A 20 2.51 10.27 4.67
CA SER A 20 2.55 10.29 6.14
C SER A 20 1.81 9.11 6.79
N ASP A 21 0.92 8.43 6.07
CA ASP A 21 0.23 7.23 6.55
C ASP A 21 1.19 6.03 6.64
N PHE A 22 2.32 6.10 5.95
CA PHE A 22 3.36 5.08 5.92
C PHE A 22 4.52 5.45 6.85
N ARG A 23 4.29 5.34 8.16
CA ARG A 23 5.26 5.72 9.18
C ARG A 23 6.61 5.03 9.00
N GLY A 24 7.67 5.84 9.03
CA GLY A 24 9.05 5.38 8.89
C GLY A 24 9.58 5.42 7.47
N ILE A 25 8.73 5.59 6.46
CA ILE A 25 9.14 5.77 5.07
C ILE A 25 9.52 7.22 4.81
N LYS A 26 10.69 7.43 4.19
CA LYS A 26 11.08 8.69 3.60
C LYS A 26 10.82 8.64 2.10
N ALA A 27 9.68 9.18 1.68
CA ALA A 27 9.20 9.05 0.32
C ALA A 27 10.15 9.66 -0.73
N SER A 28 10.49 8.86 -1.74
CA SER A 28 11.18 9.24 -2.97
C SER A 28 10.23 8.92 -4.12
N LEU A 29 9.84 9.95 -4.90
CA LEU A 29 8.86 9.80 -5.97
C LEU A 29 9.34 8.90 -7.10
N CYS A 30 8.45 8.02 -7.57
CA CYS A 30 8.62 7.19 -8.76
C CYS A 30 7.82 7.70 -9.96
N VAL A 31 6.93 8.68 -9.75
CA VAL A 31 6.01 9.21 -10.77
C VAL A 31 6.08 10.73 -10.86
N LYS A 32 5.56 11.25 -11.97
CA LYS A 32 5.38 12.69 -12.25
C LYS A 32 3.91 12.98 -12.52
N VAL A 33 3.54 14.26 -12.47
CA VAL A 33 2.23 14.72 -12.93
C VAL A 33 2.05 14.32 -14.39
N ASP A 34 0.84 13.91 -14.74
CA ASP A 34 0.40 13.37 -16.03
C ASP A 34 0.82 11.93 -16.35
N ASP A 35 1.61 11.27 -15.50
CA ASP A 35 1.93 9.86 -15.69
C ASP A 35 0.67 8.98 -15.58
N ALA A 36 0.52 8.05 -16.54
CA ALA A 36 -0.50 7.00 -16.47
C ALA A 36 -0.07 5.92 -15.49
N VAL A 37 -0.98 5.52 -14.61
CA VAL A 37 -0.74 4.50 -13.59
C VAL A 37 -1.78 3.40 -13.65
N LYS A 38 -1.38 2.20 -13.25
CA LYS A 38 -2.25 1.03 -13.06
C LYS A 38 -2.26 0.65 -11.58
N VAL A 39 -3.26 -0.08 -11.13
CA VAL A 39 -3.23 -0.69 -9.81
C VAL A 39 -1.93 -1.48 -9.65
N GLY A 40 -1.13 -1.15 -8.62
CA GLY A 40 0.18 -1.77 -8.42
C GLY A 40 1.37 -1.01 -9.03
N THR A 41 1.16 0.10 -9.76
CA THR A 41 2.26 0.96 -10.24
C THR A 41 2.91 1.67 -9.05
N PRO A 42 4.25 1.61 -8.86
CA PRO A 42 4.93 2.33 -7.79
C PRO A 42 4.73 3.84 -7.90
N LEU A 43 4.25 4.48 -6.84
CA LEU A 43 4.10 5.93 -6.74
C LEU A 43 5.29 6.57 -6.05
N PHE A 44 5.75 5.96 -4.99
CA PHE A 44 6.98 6.32 -4.29
C PHE A 44 7.58 5.10 -3.59
N GLU A 45 8.85 5.21 -3.27
CA GLU A 45 9.63 4.22 -2.54
C GLU A 45 10.26 4.83 -1.31
N ASP A 46 10.73 4.01 -0.38
CA ASP A 46 11.52 4.50 0.74
C ASP A 46 12.95 4.83 0.27
N LYS A 47 13.39 6.06 0.50
CA LYS A 47 14.74 6.51 0.16
C LYS A 47 15.85 5.69 0.82
N HIS A 48 15.59 5.11 2.00
CA HIS A 48 16.57 4.30 2.74
C HIS A 48 16.52 2.81 2.37
N CYS A 49 15.34 2.35 1.90
CA CYS A 49 15.12 0.97 1.46
C CYS A 49 14.24 0.96 0.20
N PRO A 50 14.81 1.17 -1.00
CA PRO A 50 14.04 1.31 -2.25
C PRO A 50 13.21 0.09 -2.64
N GLU A 51 13.43 -1.05 -1.99
CA GLU A 51 12.60 -2.24 -2.16
C GLU A 51 11.19 -2.04 -1.61
N ILE A 52 11.03 -1.19 -0.58
CA ILE A 52 9.73 -0.84 -0.02
C ILE A 52 9.06 0.19 -0.91
N LYS A 53 8.01 -0.23 -1.60
CA LYS A 53 7.26 0.61 -2.54
C LYS A 53 5.83 0.77 -2.08
N VAL A 54 5.33 1.98 -2.20
CA VAL A 54 3.90 2.28 -2.08
C VAL A 54 3.35 2.44 -3.49
N VAL A 55 2.33 1.65 -3.78
CA VAL A 55 1.79 1.49 -5.14
C VAL A 55 0.43 2.15 -5.29
N SER A 56 0.05 2.43 -6.52
CA SER A 56 -1.26 2.98 -6.85
C SER A 56 -2.39 2.00 -6.50
N PRO A 57 -3.41 2.43 -5.76
CA PRO A 57 -4.61 1.63 -5.49
C PRO A 57 -5.60 1.63 -6.65
N VAL A 58 -5.43 2.49 -7.64
CA VAL A 58 -6.35 2.66 -8.78
C VAL A 58 -5.59 2.74 -10.09
N SER A 59 -6.29 2.48 -11.21
CA SER A 59 -5.80 2.83 -12.54
C SER A 59 -6.30 4.22 -12.95
N GLY A 60 -5.46 4.94 -13.70
CA GLY A 60 -5.77 6.29 -14.12
C GLY A 60 -4.53 7.13 -14.38
N ARG A 61 -4.53 8.37 -13.90
CA ARG A 61 -3.44 9.33 -14.12
C ARG A 61 -3.13 10.13 -12.85
N VAL A 62 -1.86 10.48 -12.67
CA VAL A 62 -1.42 11.40 -11.62
C VAL A 62 -1.82 12.82 -12.03
N VAL A 63 -2.69 13.48 -11.26
CA VAL A 63 -3.17 14.84 -11.56
C VAL A 63 -2.46 15.91 -10.74
N ALA A 64 -2.00 15.59 -9.54
CA ALA A 64 -1.23 16.51 -8.71
C ALA A 64 -0.25 15.76 -7.80
N ILE A 65 0.83 16.44 -7.45
CA ILE A 65 1.81 16.00 -6.44
C ILE A 65 2.05 17.19 -5.53
N ASP A 66 1.38 17.20 -4.40
CA ASP A 66 1.41 18.32 -3.50
C ASP A 66 2.56 18.22 -2.50
N ARG A 67 3.21 19.35 -2.28
CA ARG A 67 4.35 19.47 -1.37
C ARG A 67 4.06 20.56 -0.34
N GLY A 68 4.16 20.20 0.91
CA GLY A 68 4.08 21.12 2.03
C GLY A 68 5.41 21.82 2.33
N ASP A 69 5.52 22.35 3.54
CA ASP A 69 6.71 23.04 4.03
C ASP A 69 7.97 22.17 3.86
N LYS A 70 9.10 22.84 3.58
CA LYS A 70 10.41 22.17 3.37
C LYS A 70 10.40 21.10 2.27
N ARG A 71 9.51 21.21 1.28
CA ARG A 71 9.33 20.26 0.17
C ARG A 71 8.89 18.86 0.62
N PHE A 72 8.30 18.73 1.80
CA PHE A 72 7.72 17.48 2.25
C PHE A 72 6.61 17.04 1.28
N LEU A 73 6.62 15.78 0.85
CA LEU A 73 5.57 15.23 0.00
C LEU A 73 4.31 15.04 0.84
N GLN A 74 3.28 15.84 0.52
CA GLN A 74 2.02 15.86 1.26
C GLN A 74 1.07 14.79 0.76
N ASP A 75 0.80 14.78 -0.53
CA ASP A 75 -0.03 13.77 -1.17
C ASP A 75 0.28 13.63 -2.66
N ILE A 76 -0.25 12.54 -3.24
CA ILE A 76 -0.25 12.26 -4.66
C ILE A 76 -1.71 12.04 -5.05
N LEU A 77 -2.26 12.93 -5.85
CA LEU A 77 -3.63 12.87 -6.30
C LEU A 77 -3.73 12.12 -7.63
N LEU A 78 -4.59 11.11 -7.65
CA LEU A 78 -4.84 10.24 -8.80
C LEU A 78 -6.26 10.46 -9.30
N GLU A 79 -6.45 10.64 -10.59
CA GLU A 79 -7.73 10.58 -11.26
C GLU A 79 -8.00 9.17 -11.76
N CYS A 80 -9.13 8.58 -11.34
CA CYS A 80 -9.49 7.21 -11.68
C CYS A 80 -10.09 7.13 -13.09
N ASP A 81 -9.67 6.15 -13.88
CA ASP A 81 -10.23 5.88 -15.23
C ASP A 81 -11.41 4.92 -15.21
N GLY A 82 -11.76 4.38 -14.05
CA GLY A 82 -12.85 3.40 -13.87
C GLY A 82 -12.56 1.98 -14.37
N ARG A 83 -11.41 1.74 -15.00
CA ARG A 83 -11.08 0.44 -15.62
C ARG A 83 -10.50 -0.56 -14.66
N GLN A 84 -9.85 -0.09 -13.57
CA GLN A 84 -9.16 -0.94 -12.59
C GLN A 84 -8.09 -1.86 -13.21
N GLU A 85 -7.42 -1.38 -14.26
CA GLU A 85 -6.31 -2.12 -14.86
C GLU A 85 -5.18 -2.31 -13.83
N ALA A 86 -4.70 -3.52 -13.68
CA ALA A 86 -3.64 -3.86 -12.73
C ALA A 86 -2.34 -4.25 -13.42
N VAL A 87 -1.22 -3.96 -12.76
CA VAL A 87 0.08 -4.52 -13.15
C VAL A 87 0.03 -6.03 -12.95
N PRO A 88 0.44 -6.83 -13.95
CA PRO A 88 0.46 -8.29 -13.79
C PRO A 88 1.31 -8.71 -12.60
N GLN A 89 0.73 -9.51 -11.71
CA GLN A 89 1.40 -10.08 -10.54
C GLN A 89 1.34 -11.60 -10.62
N ARG A 90 2.39 -12.26 -10.09
CA ARG A 90 2.36 -13.70 -9.93
C ARG A 90 1.22 -14.09 -8.98
N ARG A 91 0.40 -15.04 -9.41
CA ARG A 91 -0.67 -15.61 -8.59
C ARG A 91 -0.19 -16.94 -8.02
N PHE A 92 -0.52 -17.19 -6.76
CA PHE A 92 -0.25 -18.46 -6.10
C PHE A 92 -1.57 -19.15 -5.81
N PHE A 93 -1.62 -20.46 -6.04
CA PHE A 93 -2.72 -21.26 -5.53
C PHE A 93 -2.53 -21.49 -4.02
N ARG A 94 -3.64 -21.60 -3.30
CA ARG A 94 -3.62 -21.79 -1.85
C ARG A 94 -2.79 -23.01 -1.43
N SER A 95 -2.76 -24.05 -2.27
CA SER A 95 -1.97 -25.26 -2.05
C SER A 95 -0.46 -25.08 -2.17
N GLU A 96 -0.01 -24.04 -2.88
CA GLU A 96 1.43 -23.76 -3.07
C GLU A 96 2.03 -22.98 -1.89
N ILE A 97 1.18 -22.18 -1.19
CA ILE A 97 1.63 -21.26 -0.14
C ILE A 97 2.45 -21.94 0.96
N PRO A 98 2.06 -23.12 1.49
CA PRO A 98 2.85 -23.77 2.55
C PRO A 98 4.25 -24.23 2.13
N GLY A 99 4.48 -24.37 0.82
CA GLY A 99 5.77 -24.79 0.26
C GLY A 99 6.68 -23.66 -0.23
N LEU A 100 6.24 -22.39 -0.12
CA LEU A 100 7.04 -21.25 -0.56
C LEU A 100 8.21 -21.01 0.38
N ALA A 101 9.38 -20.71 -0.21
CA ALA A 101 10.52 -20.24 0.56
C ALA A 101 10.25 -18.84 1.11
N LYS A 102 10.80 -18.55 2.30
CA LYS A 102 10.63 -17.24 2.96
C LYS A 102 11.01 -16.08 2.03
N GLU A 103 12.13 -16.21 1.34
CA GLU A 103 12.65 -15.19 0.42
C GLU A 103 11.70 -14.92 -0.76
N GLU A 104 11.00 -15.94 -1.21
CA GLU A 104 10.01 -15.82 -2.29
C GLU A 104 8.76 -15.07 -1.80
N VAL A 105 8.31 -15.34 -0.59
CA VAL A 105 7.19 -14.62 0.05
C VAL A 105 7.56 -13.15 0.26
N GLU A 106 8.71 -12.86 0.84
CA GLU A 106 9.21 -11.50 1.07
C GLU A 106 9.31 -10.72 -0.25
N LYS A 107 9.94 -11.30 -1.27
CA LYS A 107 10.05 -10.71 -2.61
C LYS A 107 8.68 -10.40 -3.21
N THR A 108 7.74 -11.33 -3.08
CA THR A 108 6.39 -11.14 -3.61
C THR A 108 5.65 -10.00 -2.92
N LEU A 109 5.74 -9.92 -1.59
CA LEU A 109 5.12 -8.84 -0.81
C LEU A 109 5.73 -7.47 -1.14
N LEU A 110 7.05 -7.39 -1.34
CA LEU A 110 7.74 -6.18 -1.76
C LEU A 110 7.32 -5.75 -3.16
N GLN A 111 7.31 -6.69 -4.12
CA GLN A 111 6.96 -6.40 -5.52
C GLN A 111 5.49 -6.01 -5.70
N SER A 112 4.59 -6.60 -4.92
CA SER A 112 3.16 -6.29 -4.98
C SER A 112 2.78 -4.98 -4.28
N GLY A 113 3.70 -4.34 -3.55
CA GLY A 113 3.41 -3.16 -2.75
C GLY A 113 2.59 -3.45 -1.48
N LEU A 114 2.50 -4.72 -1.06
CA LEU A 114 1.81 -5.12 0.17
C LEU A 114 2.71 -5.02 1.41
N TRP A 115 4.03 -4.93 1.23
CA TRP A 115 4.96 -4.83 2.36
C TRP A 115 4.65 -3.70 3.33
N PRO A 116 4.26 -2.48 2.91
CA PRO A 116 3.96 -1.38 3.83
C PRO A 116 2.78 -1.63 4.78
N VAL A 117 2.00 -2.69 4.60
CA VAL A 117 0.94 -3.11 5.53
C VAL A 117 1.53 -3.73 6.79
N LEU A 118 2.74 -4.31 6.70
CA LEU A 118 3.44 -4.91 7.83
C LEU A 118 4.01 -3.82 8.73
N ARG A 119 3.56 -3.79 10.00
CA ARG A 119 3.92 -2.76 10.97
C ARG A 119 4.76 -3.32 12.10
N GLN A 120 5.85 -2.65 12.41
CA GLN A 120 6.77 -3.00 13.50
C GLN A 120 6.39 -2.27 14.79
N ARG A 121 6.24 -3.01 15.88
CA ARG A 121 6.04 -2.45 17.22
C ARG A 121 7.37 -1.99 17.82
N PRO A 122 7.38 -1.00 18.75
CA PRO A 122 6.21 -0.32 19.37
C PRO A 122 5.68 0.87 18.58
N PHE A 123 6.40 1.42 17.58
CA PHE A 123 6.10 2.72 16.97
C PHE A 123 5.21 2.64 15.73
N SER A 124 4.72 1.46 15.39
CA SER A 124 3.89 1.23 14.19
C SER A 124 4.54 1.74 12.88
N LYS A 125 5.85 1.64 12.78
CA LYS A 125 6.58 1.91 11.53
C LYS A 125 6.40 0.77 10.56
N VAL A 126 6.55 1.04 9.26
CA VAL A 126 6.67 -0.01 8.26
C VAL A 126 7.85 -0.91 8.63
N ALA A 127 7.64 -2.24 8.58
CA ALA A 127 8.68 -3.20 8.95
C ALA A 127 9.85 -3.15 7.96
N HIS A 128 11.08 -3.28 8.47
CA HIS A 128 12.26 -3.34 7.60
C HIS A 128 12.42 -4.78 7.05
N PRO A 129 12.56 -4.96 5.72
CA PRO A 129 12.56 -6.30 5.11
C PRO A 129 13.77 -7.15 5.51
N HIS A 130 14.89 -6.53 5.89
CA HIS A 130 16.10 -7.23 6.30
C HIS A 130 16.18 -7.50 7.80
N GLU A 131 15.10 -7.23 8.55
CA GLU A 131 15.01 -7.55 9.97
C GLU A 131 14.14 -8.79 10.17
N SER A 132 14.59 -9.73 11.01
CA SER A 132 13.79 -10.89 11.37
C SER A 132 12.90 -10.57 12.55
N PRO A 133 11.57 -10.70 12.43
CA PRO A 133 10.67 -10.45 13.54
C PRO A 133 10.77 -11.57 14.57
N LYS A 134 10.71 -11.22 15.86
CA LYS A 134 10.60 -12.22 16.94
C LYS A 134 9.23 -12.92 16.92
N SER A 135 8.18 -12.20 16.55
CA SER A 135 6.81 -12.70 16.48
C SER A 135 6.01 -11.88 15.49
N ILE A 136 5.02 -12.49 14.85
CA ILE A 136 4.07 -11.83 13.95
C ILE A 136 2.67 -11.93 14.59
N PHE A 137 2.02 -10.79 14.76
CA PHE A 137 0.65 -10.71 15.27
C PHE A 137 -0.30 -10.42 14.11
N VAL A 138 -1.33 -11.24 13.97
CA VAL A 138 -2.38 -11.06 12.98
C VAL A 138 -3.69 -10.78 13.71
N HIS A 139 -4.29 -9.63 13.42
CA HIS A 139 -5.60 -9.26 13.94
C HIS A 139 -6.65 -9.59 12.89
N ALA A 140 -7.47 -10.62 13.15
CA ALA A 140 -8.55 -11.04 12.26
C ALA A 140 -9.87 -10.31 12.56
N MET A 141 -10.00 -9.74 13.76
CA MET A 141 -11.20 -9.02 14.20
C MET A 141 -10.79 -7.68 14.82
N ASN A 142 -11.56 -6.65 14.53
CA ASN A 142 -11.47 -5.38 15.24
C ASN A 142 -12.51 -5.35 16.36
N THR A 143 -12.08 -5.14 17.60
CA THR A 143 -12.94 -5.07 18.79
C THR A 143 -13.23 -3.63 19.23
N GLU A 144 -12.96 -2.65 18.40
CA GLU A 144 -13.31 -1.26 18.68
C GLU A 144 -14.83 -1.06 18.69
N PRO A 145 -15.34 -0.08 19.49
CA PRO A 145 -16.78 0.06 19.73
C PRO A 145 -17.66 0.25 18.49
N LEU A 146 -17.09 0.74 17.38
CA LEU A 146 -17.79 0.98 16.11
C LEU A 146 -17.32 0.03 14.99
N ALA A 147 -16.56 -1.00 15.33
CA ALA A 147 -16.17 -2.00 14.35
C ALA A 147 -17.38 -2.83 13.88
N ALA A 148 -17.33 -3.28 12.62
CA ALA A 148 -18.30 -4.23 12.10
C ALA A 148 -18.13 -5.59 12.79
N ASP A 149 -19.27 -6.23 13.13
CA ASP A 149 -19.32 -7.58 13.71
C ASP A 149 -19.13 -8.67 12.63
#